data_7142a13d7163e5aa24c08950381cbd47
#
_entry.id   7142a13d7163e5aa24c08950381cbd47
#
_cell.length_a   1.000
_cell.length_b   1.000
_cell.length_c   1.000
_cell.angle_alpha   90.00
_cell.angle_beta   90.00
_cell.angle_gamma   90.00
#
_symmetry.space_group_name_H-M   'P 1'
#
loop_
_entity.id
_entity.type
_entity.pdbx_description
1 polymer ?
#
loop_
_entity_poly.entity_id
_entity_poly.type
_entity_poly.pdbx_seq_one_letter_code
_entity_poly.pdbx_strand_id
1 'polypeptide(L)'
;MEKQGEKYDRYSYEELSAFCLQIALLLEAAVPLEEGLTIMAEDAAEEKEKAMLLYMAEGAELGDPFFKVLEDTGVFPPYIDRMARLGQQTGTLDQMMKSLSDYYEKEARLLKAVKNAATYPAMMILMLLVVLFVLFTKVMPVFSRVYEQLGAS
;
A
#
# COMPACT_ATOMS: atom_id res chain seq x y z
N MET A 1 -20.52 -8.35 14.39
CA MET A 1 -19.21 -7.68 14.44
C MET A 1 -19.05 -6.86 13.17
N GLU A 2 -19.26 -5.58 13.27
CA GLU A 2 -19.01 -4.67 12.15
C GLU A 2 -17.52 -4.70 11.82
N LYS A 3 -17.22 -4.94 10.56
CA LYS A 3 -15.85 -4.84 10.04
C LYS A 3 -15.42 -3.38 10.06
N GLN A 4 -14.76 -2.95 11.13
CA GLN A 4 -14.19 -1.61 11.21
C GLN A 4 -13.18 -1.33 10.09
N GLY A 5 -12.76 -2.37 9.36
CA GLY A 5 -11.86 -2.25 8.21
C GLY A 5 -12.42 -1.51 7.00
N GLU A 6 -13.73 -1.18 7.00
CA GLU A 6 -14.32 -0.33 5.96
C GLU A 6 -14.17 1.16 6.25
N LYS A 7 -13.76 1.52 7.47
CA LYS A 7 -13.68 2.91 7.91
C LYS A 7 -12.39 3.62 7.47
N TYR A 8 -11.32 2.88 7.30
CA TYR A 8 -10.00 3.41 6.97
C TYR A 8 -9.42 2.72 5.73
N ASP A 9 -8.70 3.48 4.92
CA ASP A 9 -8.03 2.95 3.74
C ASP A 9 -6.81 2.10 4.16
N ARG A 10 -6.56 1.03 3.41
CA ARG A 10 -5.41 0.17 3.66
C ARG A 10 -4.11 0.89 3.32
N TYR A 11 -3.10 0.69 4.15
CA TYR A 11 -1.78 1.24 3.92
C TYR A 11 -1.06 0.55 2.75
N SER A 12 -0.36 1.35 1.95
CA SER A 12 0.63 0.85 0.97
C SER A 12 1.84 0.26 1.70
N TYR A 13 2.70 -0.47 0.98
CA TYR A 13 3.92 -1.03 1.56
C TYR A 13 4.85 0.05 2.11
N GLU A 14 4.95 1.20 1.44
CA GLU A 14 5.76 2.33 1.93
C GLU A 14 5.20 2.91 3.23
N GLU A 15 3.89 3.06 3.32
CA GLU A 15 3.22 3.54 4.53
C GLU A 15 3.35 2.54 5.68
N LEU A 16 3.23 1.24 5.39
CA LEU A 16 3.43 0.17 6.38
C LEU A 16 4.86 0.19 6.92
N SER A 17 5.84 0.32 6.04
CA SER A 17 7.26 0.43 6.44
C SER A 17 7.50 1.63 7.34
N ALA A 18 7.00 2.79 6.95
CA ALA A 18 7.14 4.02 7.73
C ALA A 18 6.47 3.92 9.10
N PHE A 19 5.25 3.38 9.14
CA PHE A 19 4.52 3.18 10.40
C PHE A 19 5.28 2.24 11.35
N CYS A 20 5.73 1.09 10.87
CA CYS A 20 6.48 0.13 11.67
C CYS A 20 7.79 0.73 12.21
N LEU A 21 8.49 1.53 11.38
CA LEU A 21 9.70 2.22 11.80
C LEU A 21 9.42 3.24 12.90
N GLN A 22 8.38 4.04 12.75
CA GLN A 22 7.99 5.03 13.76
C GLN A 22 7.67 4.36 15.11
N ILE A 23 6.90 3.27 15.08
CA ILE A 23 6.59 2.51 16.29
C ILE A 23 7.86 1.92 16.92
N ALA A 24 8.76 1.34 16.10
CA ALA A 24 10.02 0.81 16.60
C ALA A 24 10.87 1.87 17.30
N LEU A 25 10.98 3.06 16.71
CA LEU A 25 11.73 4.18 17.28
C LEU A 25 11.10 4.69 18.58
N LEU A 26 9.78 4.77 18.64
CA LEU A 26 9.06 5.15 19.86
C LEU A 26 9.33 4.15 20.99
N LEU A 27 9.29 2.87 20.69
CA LEU A 27 9.57 1.81 21.67
C LEU A 27 11.03 1.84 22.14
N GLU A 28 11.98 2.06 21.23
CA GLU A 28 13.40 2.20 21.58
C GLU A 28 13.65 3.41 22.49
N ALA A 29 12.92 4.51 22.25
CA ALA A 29 13.00 5.72 23.06
C ALA A 29 12.24 5.62 24.39
N ALA A 30 11.61 4.48 24.66
CA ALA A 30 10.77 4.24 25.84
C ALA A 30 9.59 5.24 25.94
N VAL A 31 9.09 5.74 24.82
CA VAL A 31 7.90 6.59 24.75
C VAL A 31 6.66 5.71 24.89
N PRO A 32 5.70 6.06 25.76
CA PRO A 32 4.44 5.32 25.83
C PRO A 32 3.72 5.32 24.47
N LEU A 33 3.13 4.17 24.11
CA LEU A 33 2.48 4.02 22.80
C LEU A 33 1.34 5.03 22.59
N GLU A 34 0.53 5.26 23.62
CA GLU A 34 -0.56 6.24 23.57
C GLU A 34 -0.07 7.65 23.25
N GLU A 35 1.04 8.06 23.85
CA GLU A 35 1.67 9.35 23.58
C GLU A 35 2.28 9.39 22.17
N GLY A 36 3.00 8.34 21.79
CA GLY A 36 3.61 8.22 20.47
C GLY A 36 2.58 8.25 19.35
N LEU A 37 1.50 7.52 19.49
CA LEU A 37 0.41 7.50 18.51
C LEU A 37 -0.29 8.85 18.40
N THR A 38 -0.44 9.58 19.51
CA THR A 38 -0.99 10.93 19.53
C THR A 38 -0.09 11.90 18.75
N ILE A 39 1.22 11.82 18.95
CA ILE A 39 2.20 12.64 18.22
C ILE A 39 2.13 12.32 16.72
N MET A 40 2.07 11.04 16.35
CA MET A 40 1.92 10.63 14.96
C MET A 40 0.63 11.18 14.34
N ALA A 41 -0.45 11.23 15.10
CA ALA A 41 -1.72 11.78 14.66
C ALA A 41 -1.64 13.28 14.37
N GLU A 42 -0.88 14.02 15.19
CA GLU A 42 -0.66 15.46 14.97
C GLU A 42 0.10 15.74 13.67
N ASP A 43 1.02 14.86 13.30
CA ASP A 43 1.80 14.97 12.07
C ASP A 43 1.10 14.39 10.83
N ALA A 44 -0.03 13.71 10.99
CA ALA A 44 -0.74 13.08 9.89
C ALA A 44 -1.29 14.12 8.91
N ALA A 45 -1.04 13.91 7.62
CA ALA A 45 -1.48 14.81 6.56
C ALA A 45 -2.98 14.66 6.22
N GLU A 46 -3.51 13.46 6.41
CA GLU A 46 -4.90 13.15 6.09
C GLU A 46 -5.76 13.02 7.35
N GLU A 47 -6.97 13.59 7.30
CA GLU A 47 -7.91 13.53 8.42
C GLU A 47 -8.31 12.09 8.77
N LYS A 48 -8.42 11.21 7.78
CA LYS A 48 -8.72 9.79 8.02
C LYS A 48 -7.61 9.08 8.78
N GLU A 49 -6.36 9.33 8.40
CA GLU A 49 -5.20 8.80 9.08
C GLU A 49 -5.10 9.33 10.51
N LYS A 50 -5.29 10.62 10.68
CA LYS A 50 -5.33 11.24 12.00
C LYS A 50 -6.39 10.62 12.90
N ALA A 51 -7.61 10.43 12.39
CA ALA A 51 -8.69 9.79 13.13
C ALA A 51 -8.35 8.34 13.52
N MET A 52 -7.72 7.59 12.63
CA MET A 52 -7.26 6.22 12.90
C MET A 52 -6.21 6.19 13.99
N LEU A 53 -5.19 7.04 13.91
CA LEU A 53 -4.12 7.10 14.90
C LEU A 53 -4.63 7.54 16.28
N LEU A 54 -5.58 8.47 16.34
CA LEU A 54 -6.24 8.86 17.60
C LEU A 54 -7.08 7.72 18.18
N TYR A 55 -7.77 6.97 17.34
CA TYR A 55 -8.49 5.79 17.76
C TYR A 55 -7.55 4.74 18.36
N MET A 56 -6.40 4.52 17.71
CA MET A 56 -5.37 3.61 18.21
C MET A 56 -4.77 4.10 19.55
N ALA A 57 -4.52 5.41 19.67
CA ALA A 57 -4.02 6.01 20.91
C ALA A 57 -4.99 5.82 22.07
N GLU A 58 -6.27 6.00 21.81
CA GLU A 58 -7.33 5.76 22.81
C GLU A 58 -7.34 4.29 23.28
N GLY A 59 -7.25 3.35 22.35
CA GLY A 59 -7.17 1.93 22.68
C GLY A 59 -5.97 1.59 23.53
N ALA A 60 -4.81 2.17 23.22
CA ALA A 60 -3.57 2.01 23.99
C ALA A 60 -3.69 2.63 25.39
N GLU A 61 -4.32 3.80 25.51
CA GLU A 61 -4.57 4.47 26.81
C GLU A 61 -5.50 3.63 27.68
N LEU A 62 -6.48 2.95 27.11
CA LEU A 62 -7.38 2.04 27.83
C LEU A 62 -6.71 0.74 28.27
N GLY A 63 -5.47 0.51 27.86
CA GLY A 63 -4.69 -0.68 28.24
C GLY A 63 -4.84 -1.86 27.29
N ASP A 64 -5.45 -1.66 26.12
CA ASP A 64 -5.53 -2.72 25.10
C ASP A 64 -4.13 -3.10 24.59
N PRO A 65 -3.86 -4.39 24.36
CA PRO A 65 -2.60 -4.82 23.77
C PRO A 65 -2.41 -4.20 22.39
N PHE A 66 -1.18 -3.87 22.03
CA PHE A 66 -0.88 -3.23 20.76
C PHE A 66 -1.37 -4.02 19.54
N PHE A 67 -1.20 -5.35 19.55
CA PHE A 67 -1.70 -6.19 18.47
C PHE A 67 -3.21 -6.08 18.26
N LYS A 68 -3.97 -5.95 19.37
CA LYS A 68 -5.42 -5.76 19.31
C LYS A 68 -5.79 -4.39 18.74
N VAL A 69 -5.07 -3.35 19.16
CA VAL A 69 -5.25 -2.01 18.63
C VAL A 69 -5.03 -1.96 17.11
N LEU A 70 -3.99 -2.66 16.60
CA LEU A 70 -3.73 -2.81 15.18
C LEU A 70 -4.85 -3.55 14.46
N GLU A 71 -5.24 -4.70 15.00
CA GLU A 71 -6.26 -5.57 14.42
C GLU A 71 -7.62 -4.86 14.29
N ASP A 72 -7.99 -4.10 15.30
CA ASP A 72 -9.27 -3.37 15.34
C ASP A 72 -9.40 -2.32 14.23
N THR A 73 -8.30 -1.77 13.72
CA THR A 73 -8.33 -0.81 12.61
C THR A 73 -8.67 -1.46 11.28
N GLY A 74 -8.34 -2.73 11.09
CA GLY A 74 -8.52 -3.45 9.82
C GLY A 74 -7.66 -2.96 8.66
N VAL A 75 -6.74 -2.03 8.92
CA VAL A 75 -5.87 -1.38 7.92
C VAL A 75 -4.63 -2.23 7.64
N PHE A 76 -4.15 -2.94 8.65
CA PHE A 76 -2.89 -3.65 8.59
C PHE A 76 -3.07 -5.09 8.10
N PRO A 77 -2.09 -5.63 7.32
CA PRO A 77 -2.13 -7.04 6.94
C PRO A 77 -2.10 -7.96 8.16
N PRO A 78 -2.72 -9.15 8.09
CA PRO A 78 -2.69 -10.11 9.20
C PRO A 78 -1.28 -10.50 9.66
N TYR A 79 -0.30 -10.41 8.78
CA TYR A 79 1.11 -10.66 9.10
C TYR A 79 1.64 -9.71 10.18
N ILE A 80 1.32 -8.41 10.06
CA ILE A 80 1.71 -7.40 11.07
C ILE A 80 1.06 -7.71 12.42
N ASP A 81 -0.24 -8.03 12.41
CA ASP A 81 -0.98 -8.33 13.65
C ASP A 81 -0.39 -9.51 14.38
N ARG A 82 -0.07 -10.58 13.64
CA ARG A 82 0.56 -11.79 14.19
C ARG A 82 1.96 -11.53 14.74
N MET A 83 2.77 -10.77 14.02
CA MET A 83 4.12 -10.43 14.44
C MET A 83 4.12 -9.49 15.65
N ALA A 84 3.20 -8.55 15.70
CA ALA A 84 3.01 -7.68 16.86
C ALA A 84 2.60 -8.49 18.09
N ARG A 85 1.69 -9.45 17.94
CA ARG A 85 1.29 -10.36 19.02
C ARG A 85 2.49 -11.15 19.54
N LEU A 86 3.27 -11.74 18.64
CA LEU A 86 4.46 -12.49 19.00
C LEU A 86 5.49 -11.60 19.73
N GLY A 87 5.72 -10.41 19.23
CA GLY A 87 6.64 -9.44 19.82
C GLY A 87 6.23 -9.02 21.23
N GLN A 88 4.93 -8.83 21.47
CA GLN A 88 4.42 -8.51 22.81
C GLN A 88 4.57 -9.68 23.78
N GLN A 89 4.33 -10.91 23.32
CA GLN A 89 4.45 -12.12 24.15
C GLN A 89 5.91 -12.39 24.54
N THR A 90 6.86 -12.06 23.69
CA THR A 90 8.29 -12.33 23.90
C THR A 90 9.06 -11.13 24.44
N GLY A 91 8.42 -9.95 24.55
CA GLY A 91 9.10 -8.71 24.96
C GLY A 91 10.03 -8.13 23.92
N THR A 92 9.84 -8.49 22.64
CA THR A 92 10.69 -8.07 21.53
C THR A 92 9.92 -7.24 20.48
N LEU A 93 8.88 -6.52 20.91
CA LEU A 93 8.01 -5.76 19.99
C LEU A 93 8.81 -4.72 19.18
N ASP A 94 9.76 -4.04 19.80
CA ASP A 94 10.65 -3.08 19.14
C ASP A 94 11.43 -3.70 17.98
N GLN A 95 12.03 -4.87 18.21
CA GLN A 95 12.77 -5.62 17.20
C GLN A 95 11.85 -6.15 16.10
N MET A 96 10.66 -6.61 16.46
CA MET A 96 9.66 -7.08 15.50
C MET A 96 9.18 -5.96 14.60
N MET A 97 8.90 -4.78 15.14
CA MET A 97 8.48 -3.62 14.37
C MET A 97 9.58 -3.16 13.40
N LYS A 98 10.83 -3.17 13.84
CA LYS A 98 11.97 -2.84 12.98
C LYS A 98 12.13 -3.85 11.83
N SER A 99 12.01 -5.13 12.13
CA SER A 99 12.07 -6.19 11.11
C SER A 99 10.93 -6.08 10.10
N LEU A 100 9.72 -5.74 10.56
CA LEU A 100 8.57 -5.48 9.68
C LEU A 100 8.79 -4.26 8.80
N SER A 101 9.38 -3.20 9.33
CA SER A 101 9.75 -2.03 8.55
C SER A 101 10.69 -2.38 7.41
N ASP A 102 11.75 -3.14 7.69
CA ASP A 102 12.71 -3.60 6.68
C ASP A 102 12.05 -4.51 5.64
N TYR A 103 11.18 -5.41 6.08
CA TYR A 103 10.44 -6.31 5.20
C TYR A 103 9.56 -5.54 4.21
N TYR A 104 8.76 -4.59 4.69
CA TYR A 104 7.87 -3.81 3.83
C TYR A 104 8.61 -2.80 2.96
N GLU A 105 9.75 -2.31 3.41
CA GLU A 105 10.63 -1.50 2.57
C GLU A 105 11.12 -2.28 1.35
N LYS A 106 11.54 -3.54 1.54
CA LYS A 106 11.92 -4.44 0.45
C LYS A 106 10.76 -4.74 -0.48
N GLU A 107 9.57 -5.02 0.08
CA GLU A 107 8.36 -5.26 -0.71
C GLU A 107 8.00 -4.03 -1.56
N ALA A 108 8.10 -2.84 -1.00
CA ALA A 108 7.87 -1.59 -1.73
C ALA A 108 8.85 -1.40 -2.88
N ARG A 109 10.13 -1.68 -2.65
CA ARG A 109 11.17 -1.60 -3.70
C ARG A 109 10.93 -2.62 -4.81
N LEU A 110 10.58 -3.85 -4.46
CA LEU A 110 10.27 -4.91 -5.43
C LEU A 110 9.07 -4.54 -6.29
N LEU A 111 8.00 -4.04 -5.68
CA LEU A 111 6.79 -3.61 -6.40
C LEU A 111 7.12 -2.46 -7.36
N LYS A 112 7.91 -1.50 -6.92
CA LYS A 112 8.36 -0.38 -7.74
C LYS A 112 9.22 -0.84 -8.91
N ALA A 113 10.13 -1.78 -8.67
CA ALA A 113 10.98 -2.38 -9.71
C ALA A 113 10.14 -3.12 -10.76
N VAL A 114 9.13 -3.90 -10.33
CA VAL A 114 8.20 -4.59 -11.23
C VAL A 114 7.38 -3.58 -12.04
N LYS A 115 6.86 -2.54 -11.41
CA LYS A 115 6.13 -1.47 -12.13
C LYS A 115 6.99 -0.78 -13.16
N ASN A 116 8.24 -0.44 -12.82
CA ASN A 116 9.19 0.18 -13.75
C ASN A 116 9.54 -0.76 -14.89
N ALA A 117 9.76 -2.04 -14.61
CA ALA A 117 10.03 -3.06 -15.63
C ALA A 117 8.84 -3.29 -16.56
N ALA A 118 7.61 -3.22 -16.04
CA ALA A 118 6.39 -3.39 -16.83
C ALA A 118 6.04 -2.17 -17.69
N THR A 119 6.60 -1.00 -17.40
CA THR A 119 6.34 0.22 -18.15
C THR A 119 6.84 0.12 -19.60
N TYR A 120 8.03 -0.45 -19.81
CA TYR A 120 8.60 -0.60 -21.16
C TYR A 120 7.77 -1.49 -22.07
N PRO A 121 7.40 -2.74 -21.71
CA PRO A 121 6.50 -3.56 -22.52
C PRO A 121 5.13 -2.91 -22.75
N ALA A 122 4.59 -2.21 -21.76
CA ALA A 122 3.32 -1.50 -21.90
C ALA A 122 3.39 -0.40 -22.95
N MET A 123 4.48 0.38 -22.98
CA MET A 123 4.73 1.39 -24.01
C MET A 123 4.89 0.78 -25.40
N MET A 124 5.60 -0.35 -25.51
CA MET A 124 5.75 -1.07 -26.78
C MET A 124 4.41 -1.58 -27.31
N ILE A 125 3.58 -2.16 -26.46
CA ILE A 125 2.25 -2.65 -26.82
C ILE A 125 1.36 -1.49 -27.28
N LEU A 126 1.39 -0.37 -26.56
CA LEU A 126 0.64 0.84 -26.93
C LEU A 126 1.07 1.37 -28.32
N MET A 127 2.36 1.45 -28.58
CA MET A 127 2.90 1.86 -29.89
C MET A 127 2.45 0.90 -30.99
N LEU A 128 2.52 -0.41 -30.74
CA LEU A 128 2.06 -1.42 -31.71
C LEU A 128 0.57 -1.25 -32.01
N LEU A 129 -0.26 -1.04 -30.99
CA LEU A 129 -1.69 -0.84 -31.16
C LEU A 129 -1.99 0.42 -31.98
N VAL A 130 -1.25 1.52 -31.73
CA VAL A 130 -1.38 2.77 -32.50
C VAL A 130 -1.03 2.52 -33.98
N VAL A 131 0.07 1.83 -34.26
CA VAL A 131 0.48 1.50 -35.63
C VAL A 131 -0.57 0.64 -36.33
N LEU A 132 -1.08 -0.39 -35.66
CA LEU A 132 -2.14 -1.25 -36.20
C LEU A 132 -3.42 -0.45 -36.48
N PHE A 133 -3.79 0.45 -35.58
CA PHE A 133 -4.95 1.32 -35.76
C PHE A 133 -4.80 2.23 -36.99
N VAL A 134 -3.64 2.86 -37.16
CA VAL A 134 -3.34 3.70 -38.31
C VAL A 134 -3.36 2.89 -39.59
N LEU A 135 -2.74 1.71 -39.61
CA LEU A 135 -2.77 0.83 -40.77
C LEU A 135 -4.21 0.41 -41.12
N PHE A 136 -5.00 0.05 -40.12
CA PHE A 136 -6.39 -0.35 -40.33
C PHE A 136 -7.24 0.79 -40.90
N THR A 137 -7.09 2.00 -40.41
CA THR A 137 -7.86 3.17 -40.87
C THR A 137 -7.38 3.74 -42.20
N LYS A 138 -6.08 3.63 -42.52
CA LYS A 138 -5.47 4.18 -43.77
C LYS A 138 -5.40 3.17 -44.90
N VAL A 139 -5.08 1.91 -44.57
CA VAL A 139 -4.87 0.87 -45.61
C VAL A 139 -6.18 0.27 -46.08
N MET A 140 -7.14 0.04 -45.17
CA MET A 140 -8.45 -0.51 -45.51
C MET A 140 -9.20 0.34 -46.59
N PRO A 141 -9.27 1.67 -46.48
CA PRO A 141 -9.87 2.50 -47.53
C PRO A 141 -9.16 2.38 -48.88
N VAL A 142 -7.82 2.20 -48.85
CA VAL A 142 -7.03 2.01 -50.11
C VAL A 142 -7.38 0.69 -50.78
N PHE A 143 -7.47 -0.41 -49.99
CA PHE A 143 -7.90 -1.70 -50.52
C PHE A 143 -9.32 -1.67 -51.06
N SER A 144 -10.22 -1.01 -50.38
CA SER A 144 -11.61 -0.83 -50.82
C SER A 144 -11.67 -0.10 -52.15
N ARG A 145 -10.89 0.94 -52.34
CA ARG A 145 -10.79 1.72 -53.61
C ARG A 145 -10.21 0.86 -54.74
N VAL A 146 -9.16 0.13 -54.49
CA VAL A 146 -8.54 -0.75 -55.44
C VAL A 146 -9.53 -1.88 -55.86
N TYR A 147 -10.27 -2.40 -54.89
CA TYR A 147 -11.29 -3.41 -55.14
C TYR A 147 -12.42 -2.90 -56.01
N GLU A 148 -12.88 -1.67 -55.79
CA GLU A 148 -13.87 -0.98 -56.65
C GLU A 148 -13.35 -0.74 -58.06
N GLN A 149 -12.08 -0.32 -58.18
CA GLN A 149 -11.43 -0.06 -59.47
C GLN A 149 -11.25 -1.32 -60.32
N LEU A 150 -11.08 -2.47 -59.69
CA LEU A 150 -10.95 -3.76 -60.37
C LEU A 150 -12.29 -4.33 -60.81
N GLY A 151 -13.40 -3.65 -60.54
CA GLY A 151 -14.73 -4.09 -60.94
C GLY A 151 -15.22 -5.33 -60.22
N ALA A 152 -14.60 -5.71 -59.12
CA ALA A 152 -15.04 -6.81 -58.28
C ALA A 152 -16.10 -6.26 -57.33
N SER A 153 -17.25 -6.15 -57.79
CA SER A 153 -18.42 -5.81 -56.98
C SER A 153 -19.01 -7.07 -56.34
#